data_d347b17e4606030a0ab796b42eed6f90
#
_entry.id   d347b17e4606030a0ab796b42eed6f90
#
_cell.length_a   1.000
_cell.length_b   1.000
_cell.length_c   1.000
_cell.angle_alpha   90.00
_cell.angle_beta   90.00
_cell.angle_gamma   90.00
#
_symmetry.space_group_name_H-M   'P 1'
#
loop_
_entity.id
_entity.type
_entity.pdbx_description
1 polymer ?
#
loop_
_entity_poly.entity_id
_entity_poly.type
_entity_poly.pdbx_seq_one_letter_code
_entity_poly.pdbx_strand_id
1 'polypeptide(L)'
;MKSMTGFGKATRETAEYQLEVEIKSVNQRFLDMQIRSPKLLNYLENDIRQLMKQHLSRGRVEVFINLTYLGQNQKQVFVDWNLIDELMTNLTEGITQRYGEKQQLQIGRLLETLTTNESFVVIEEKNENNMDELTALVLETVHEALAEIEKSRQKEGTALEAIIQKNSDELKQVLNDLQQFVELYEQEYQEKYQKKLEDYLGATVDQQRLLTELAILLERGDIHEELDRLVIHIGKLDELLQVKQPVGRELDFLIQEMNREINTIGSKS
;
A
#
# COMPACT_ATOMS: atom_id res chain seq x y z
N MET A 1 7.97 14.36 4.74
CA MET A 1 7.10 13.18 5.04
C MET A 1 7.01 12.25 3.83
N LYS A 2 6.82 10.90 3.98
CA LYS A 2 6.56 9.97 2.86
C LYS A 2 5.18 9.35 3.04
N SER A 3 4.37 9.26 1.97
CA SER A 3 3.10 8.54 2.00
C SER A 3 3.30 7.02 2.06
N MET A 4 2.30 6.28 2.55
CA MET A 4 2.27 4.81 2.48
C MET A 4 1.66 4.31 1.17
N THR A 5 0.90 5.15 0.48
CA THR A 5 0.34 4.86 -0.83
C THR A 5 1.31 5.29 -1.92
N GLY A 6 1.35 4.53 -3.00
CA GLY A 6 2.19 4.83 -4.13
C GLY A 6 2.09 3.79 -5.23
N PHE A 7 2.53 4.17 -6.41
CA PHE A 7 2.58 3.34 -7.59
C PHE A 7 3.93 3.55 -8.29
N GLY A 8 4.55 2.45 -8.70
CA GLY A 8 5.76 2.45 -9.51
C GLY A 8 5.63 1.45 -10.64
N LYS A 9 6.08 1.82 -11.81
CA LYS A 9 6.09 0.98 -13.01
C LYS A 9 7.42 1.12 -13.72
N ALA A 10 7.97 -0.01 -14.15
CA ALA A 10 9.13 -0.05 -15.03
C ALA A 10 8.89 -1.06 -16.14
N THR A 11 9.42 -0.77 -17.31
CA THR A 11 9.35 -1.66 -18.48
C THR A 11 10.72 -1.71 -19.12
N ARG A 12 11.21 -2.91 -19.35
CA ARG A 12 12.45 -3.15 -20.10
C ARG A 12 12.18 -4.10 -21.25
N GLU A 13 12.84 -3.82 -22.35
CA GLU A 13 12.75 -4.61 -23.57
C GLU A 13 14.16 -5.03 -23.99
N THR A 14 14.31 -6.29 -24.28
CA THR A 14 15.49 -6.88 -24.90
C THR A 14 15.10 -7.48 -26.25
N ALA A 15 16.05 -8.04 -27.00
CA ALA A 15 15.76 -8.71 -28.26
C ALA A 15 14.79 -9.91 -28.12
N GLU A 16 14.75 -10.52 -26.92
CA GLU A 16 14.01 -11.74 -26.66
C GLU A 16 12.80 -11.55 -25.74
N TYR A 17 12.85 -10.55 -24.85
CA TYR A 17 11.88 -10.37 -23.78
C TYR A 17 11.43 -8.91 -23.68
N GLN A 18 10.15 -8.74 -23.40
CA GLN A 18 9.60 -7.52 -22.81
C GLN A 18 9.16 -7.84 -21.40
N LEU A 19 9.75 -7.13 -20.44
CA LEU A 19 9.45 -7.27 -19.01
C LEU A 19 8.78 -5.99 -18.51
N GLU A 20 7.64 -6.16 -17.89
CA GLU A 20 6.90 -5.09 -17.23
C GLU A 20 6.73 -5.43 -15.74
N VAL A 21 7.11 -4.50 -14.88
CA VAL A 21 6.96 -4.61 -13.42
C VAL A 21 6.12 -3.45 -12.92
N GLU A 22 5.03 -3.77 -12.23
CA GLU A 22 4.19 -2.80 -11.53
C GLU A 22 4.22 -3.10 -10.03
N ILE A 23 4.44 -2.06 -9.22
CA ILE A 23 4.43 -2.14 -7.75
C ILE A 23 3.39 -1.16 -7.23
N LYS A 24 2.43 -1.67 -6.43
CA LYS A 24 1.39 -0.89 -5.76
C LYS A 24 1.54 -1.02 -4.26
N SER A 25 1.48 0.09 -3.54
CA SER A 25 1.52 0.12 -2.09
C SER A 25 0.29 0.84 -1.54
N VAL A 26 -0.36 0.24 -0.54
CA VAL A 26 -1.48 0.82 0.19
C VAL A 26 -1.22 0.80 1.69
N ASN A 27 -1.94 1.65 2.43
CA ASN A 27 -1.77 1.75 3.87
C ASN A 27 -2.18 0.44 4.57
N GLN A 28 -1.23 -0.16 5.31
CA GLN A 28 -1.47 -1.30 6.18
C GLN A 28 -0.51 -1.28 7.36
N ARG A 29 -0.97 -1.84 8.50
CA ARG A 29 -0.23 -1.83 9.77
C ARG A 29 1.11 -2.56 9.68
N PHE A 30 1.15 -3.70 9.00
CA PHE A 30 2.32 -4.54 8.82
C PHE A 30 2.73 -4.55 7.34
N LEU A 31 3.98 -4.92 7.08
CA LEU A 31 4.43 -5.17 5.70
C LEU A 31 3.87 -6.51 5.24
N ASP A 32 2.93 -6.45 4.30
CA ASP A 32 2.36 -7.61 3.62
C ASP A 32 2.71 -7.50 2.13
N MET A 33 3.32 -8.56 1.57
CA MET A 33 3.81 -8.53 0.19
C MET A 33 3.19 -9.68 -0.60
N GLN A 34 2.50 -9.34 -1.65
CA GLN A 34 1.96 -10.28 -2.62
C GLN A 34 2.67 -10.10 -3.97
N ILE A 35 3.39 -11.12 -4.41
CA ILE A 35 4.09 -11.14 -5.68
C ILE A 35 3.31 -12.04 -6.64
N ARG A 36 2.99 -11.51 -7.81
CA ARG A 36 2.36 -12.22 -8.91
C ARG A 36 3.30 -12.20 -10.10
N SER A 37 3.87 -13.34 -10.40
CA SER A 37 4.84 -13.53 -11.47
C SER A 37 4.51 -14.77 -12.30
N PRO A 38 4.98 -14.85 -13.56
CA PRO A 38 4.94 -16.08 -14.33
C PRO A 38 5.68 -17.22 -13.60
N LYS A 39 5.23 -18.45 -13.78
CA LYS A 39 5.82 -19.65 -13.12
C LYS A 39 7.33 -19.76 -13.33
N LEU A 40 7.81 -19.33 -14.49
CA LEU A 40 9.23 -19.32 -14.85
C LEU A 40 10.08 -18.50 -13.87
N LEU A 41 9.54 -17.44 -13.27
CA LEU A 41 10.22 -16.52 -12.37
C LEU A 41 10.03 -16.85 -10.87
N ASN A 42 9.36 -17.95 -10.53
CA ASN A 42 9.08 -18.31 -9.14
C ASN A 42 10.35 -18.47 -8.28
N TYR A 43 11.46 -18.88 -8.90
CA TYR A 43 12.74 -19.00 -8.19
C TYR A 43 13.30 -17.66 -7.68
N LEU A 44 12.89 -16.54 -8.29
CA LEU A 44 13.30 -15.18 -7.91
C LEU A 44 12.42 -14.55 -6.81
N GLU A 45 11.34 -15.19 -6.40
CA GLU A 45 10.40 -14.60 -5.44
C GLU A 45 11.08 -14.16 -4.14
N ASN A 46 12.01 -14.96 -3.62
CA ASN A 46 12.73 -14.64 -2.39
C ASN A 46 13.66 -13.43 -2.55
N ASP A 47 14.36 -13.32 -3.68
CA ASP A 47 15.27 -12.22 -3.96
C ASP A 47 14.51 -10.92 -4.13
N ILE A 48 13.38 -10.96 -4.84
CA ILE A 48 12.46 -9.83 -4.99
C ILE A 48 11.93 -9.40 -3.62
N ARG A 49 11.52 -10.35 -2.76
CA ARG A 49 11.07 -10.05 -1.39
C ARG A 49 12.17 -9.38 -0.55
N GLN A 50 13.39 -9.83 -0.65
CA GLN A 50 14.52 -9.23 0.07
C GLN A 50 14.80 -7.81 -0.41
N LEU A 51 14.83 -7.60 -1.73
CA LEU A 51 15.01 -6.29 -2.33
C LEU A 51 13.91 -5.31 -1.87
N MET A 52 12.67 -5.75 -1.86
CA MET A 52 11.54 -4.92 -1.43
C MET A 52 11.60 -4.57 0.07
N LYS A 53 12.03 -5.49 0.95
CA LYS A 53 12.20 -5.23 2.38
C LYS A 53 13.25 -4.17 2.70
N GLN A 54 14.23 -3.97 1.83
CA GLN A 54 15.24 -2.92 2.00
C GLN A 54 14.64 -1.52 1.77
N HIS A 55 13.64 -1.42 0.90
CA HIS A 55 13.01 -0.14 0.51
C HIS A 55 11.70 0.14 1.23
N LEU A 56 10.97 -0.91 1.62
CA LEU A 56 9.61 -0.81 2.16
C LEU A 56 9.53 -1.48 3.53
N SER A 57 9.24 -0.71 4.56
CA SER A 57 9.16 -1.20 5.95
C SER A 57 7.74 -1.49 6.41
N ARG A 58 6.70 -0.97 5.71
CA ARG A 58 5.31 -1.05 6.12
C ARG A 58 4.37 -0.85 4.93
N GLY A 59 3.14 -1.41 5.02
CA GLY A 59 2.11 -1.31 4.00
C GLY A 59 1.82 -2.66 3.34
N ARG A 60 0.69 -2.75 2.65
CA ARG A 60 0.43 -3.87 1.75
C ARG A 60 0.97 -3.51 0.37
N VAL A 61 1.83 -4.38 -0.14
CA VAL A 61 2.53 -4.17 -1.41
C VAL A 61 2.19 -5.30 -2.36
N GLU A 62 1.67 -4.94 -3.51
CA GLU A 62 1.37 -5.86 -4.59
C GLU A 62 2.35 -5.63 -5.74
N VAL A 63 3.02 -6.69 -6.16
CA VAL A 63 3.97 -6.70 -7.28
C VAL A 63 3.40 -7.54 -8.39
N PHE A 64 3.30 -6.97 -9.56
CA PHE A 64 2.88 -7.66 -10.78
C PHE A 64 4.05 -7.67 -11.75
N ILE A 65 4.46 -8.84 -12.17
CA ILE A 65 5.54 -9.05 -13.14
C ILE A 65 4.96 -9.74 -14.36
N ASN A 66 4.99 -9.05 -15.50
CA ASN A 66 4.56 -9.57 -16.78
C ASN A 66 5.78 -9.75 -17.68
N LEU A 67 5.98 -10.97 -18.15
CA LEU A 67 7.03 -11.32 -19.10
C LEU A 67 6.40 -11.72 -20.43
N THR A 68 6.75 -11.00 -21.48
CA THR A 68 6.31 -11.30 -22.86
C THR A 68 7.53 -11.66 -23.70
N TYR A 69 7.45 -12.77 -24.41
CA TYR A 69 8.49 -13.18 -25.35
C TYR A 69 8.29 -12.42 -26.67
N LEU A 70 9.34 -11.73 -27.14
CA LEU A 70 9.36 -11.00 -28.41
C LEU A 70 10.03 -11.80 -29.54
N GLY A 71 10.91 -12.73 -29.17
CA GLY A 71 11.60 -13.60 -30.09
C GLY A 71 10.63 -14.54 -30.82
N GLN A 72 11.00 -15.00 -32.01
CA GLN A 72 10.28 -16.09 -32.66
C GLN A 72 10.37 -17.29 -31.73
N ASN A 73 9.23 -17.73 -31.19
CA ASN A 73 9.12 -18.98 -30.44
C ASN A 73 9.66 -20.11 -31.32
N GLN A 74 10.92 -20.45 -31.17
CA GLN A 74 11.48 -21.64 -31.80
C GLN A 74 10.94 -22.84 -31.02
N LYS A 75 9.74 -23.27 -31.42
CA LYS A 75 9.23 -24.55 -30.96
C LYS A 75 10.10 -25.63 -31.55
N GLN A 76 10.75 -26.41 -30.71
CA GLN A 76 11.51 -27.55 -31.12
C GLN A 76 10.65 -28.80 -30.91
N VAL A 77 10.53 -29.59 -31.97
CA VAL A 77 9.80 -30.85 -31.89
C VAL A 77 10.80 -31.96 -31.56
N PHE A 78 10.61 -32.59 -30.42
CA PHE A 78 11.35 -33.79 -30.03
C PHE A 78 10.49 -35.01 -30.32
N VAL A 79 11.07 -35.95 -31.06
CA VAL A 79 10.46 -37.26 -31.34
C VAL A 79 11.27 -38.29 -30.62
N ASP A 80 10.64 -39.08 -29.75
CA ASP A 80 11.30 -40.24 -29.09
C ASP A 80 11.41 -41.40 -30.05
N TRP A 81 12.43 -41.37 -30.87
CA TRP A 81 12.72 -42.42 -31.83
C TRP A 81 13.01 -43.78 -31.16
N ASN A 82 13.57 -43.78 -29.96
CA ASN A 82 13.87 -45.01 -29.23
C ASN A 82 12.56 -45.73 -28.86
N LEU A 83 11.60 -44.99 -28.33
CA LEU A 83 10.29 -45.54 -27.97
C LEU A 83 9.51 -45.99 -29.20
N ILE A 84 9.62 -45.26 -30.32
CA ILE A 84 9.00 -45.64 -31.61
C ILE A 84 9.62 -46.90 -32.15
N ASP A 85 10.94 -47.06 -32.14
CA ASP A 85 11.65 -48.23 -32.62
C ASP A 85 11.32 -49.47 -31.77
N GLU A 86 11.25 -49.33 -30.45
CA GLU A 86 10.83 -50.41 -29.53
C GLU A 86 9.39 -50.83 -29.81
N LEU A 87 8.47 -49.88 -29.99
CA LEU A 87 7.08 -50.15 -30.35
C LEU A 87 6.97 -50.88 -31.69
N MET A 88 7.72 -50.42 -32.70
CA MET A 88 7.74 -51.03 -34.04
C MET A 88 8.25 -52.46 -33.99
N THR A 89 9.30 -52.71 -33.25
CA THR A 89 9.88 -54.05 -33.06
C THR A 89 8.86 -55.01 -32.42
N ASN A 90 8.28 -54.57 -31.28
CA ASN A 90 7.27 -55.37 -30.56
C ASN A 90 6.02 -55.66 -31.40
N LEU A 91 5.55 -54.66 -32.19
CA LEU A 91 4.41 -54.87 -33.09
C LEU A 91 4.74 -55.81 -34.22
N THR A 92 5.91 -55.70 -34.83
CA THR A 92 6.33 -56.55 -35.95
C THR A 92 6.47 -58.01 -35.50
N GLU A 93 7.16 -58.26 -34.38
CA GLU A 93 7.31 -59.58 -33.79
C GLU A 93 5.96 -60.18 -33.38
N GLY A 94 5.13 -59.38 -32.67
CA GLY A 94 3.81 -59.85 -32.24
C GLY A 94 2.85 -60.17 -33.38
N ILE A 95 2.89 -59.41 -34.48
CA ILE A 95 2.07 -59.67 -35.68
C ILE A 95 2.57 -60.92 -36.39
N THR A 96 3.87 -61.05 -36.60
CA THR A 96 4.46 -62.25 -37.28
C THR A 96 4.13 -63.48 -36.49
N GLN A 97 4.22 -63.49 -35.18
CA GLN A 97 3.97 -64.61 -34.31
C GLN A 97 2.49 -65.01 -34.28
N ARG A 98 1.54 -64.12 -34.35
CA ARG A 98 0.11 -64.40 -34.23
C ARG A 98 -0.62 -64.55 -35.55
N TYR A 99 -0.20 -63.88 -36.59
CA TYR A 99 -0.92 -63.71 -37.85
C TYR A 99 -0.10 -64.15 -39.11
N GLY A 100 1.18 -64.52 -38.89
CA GLY A 100 2.08 -64.91 -39.98
C GLY A 100 2.65 -63.80 -40.83
N GLU A 101 3.64 -64.08 -41.68
CA GLU A 101 4.42 -63.12 -42.47
C GLU A 101 3.64 -62.28 -43.52
N LYS A 102 2.39 -62.68 -43.81
CA LYS A 102 1.59 -62.02 -44.86
C LYS A 102 0.97 -60.69 -44.49
N GLN A 103 0.99 -60.29 -43.25
CA GLN A 103 0.42 -58.99 -42.82
C GLN A 103 1.52 -58.00 -42.61
N GLN A 104 1.59 -56.98 -43.49
CA GLN A 104 2.52 -55.84 -43.36
C GLN A 104 1.88 -54.72 -42.56
N LEU A 105 2.61 -54.20 -41.59
CA LEU A 105 2.28 -52.98 -40.87
C LEU A 105 2.22 -51.80 -41.84
N GLN A 106 1.12 -51.05 -41.83
CA GLN A 106 1.01 -49.81 -42.57
C GLN A 106 1.71 -48.69 -41.79
N ILE A 107 3.02 -48.59 -41.92
CA ILE A 107 3.88 -47.68 -41.17
C ILE A 107 3.38 -46.22 -41.26
N GLY A 108 2.92 -45.77 -42.44
CA GLY A 108 2.41 -44.39 -42.63
C GLY A 108 1.23 -44.08 -41.71
N ARG A 109 0.23 -44.93 -41.61
CA ARG A 109 -0.92 -44.75 -40.71
C ARG A 109 -0.54 -44.81 -39.23
N LEU A 110 0.42 -45.64 -38.89
CA LEU A 110 0.91 -45.77 -37.54
C LEU A 110 1.61 -44.46 -37.12
N LEU A 111 2.48 -43.93 -37.96
CA LEU A 111 3.17 -42.65 -37.70
C LEU A 111 2.19 -41.47 -37.60
N GLU A 112 1.16 -41.40 -38.41
CA GLU A 112 0.09 -40.42 -38.28
C GLU A 112 -0.56 -40.45 -36.89
N THR A 113 -0.79 -41.64 -36.35
CA THR A 113 -1.36 -41.83 -35.00
C THR A 113 -0.37 -41.49 -33.90
N LEU A 114 0.90 -41.85 -34.07
CA LEU A 114 1.96 -41.59 -33.09
C LEU A 114 2.30 -40.07 -32.99
N THR A 115 2.23 -39.31 -34.07
CA THR A 115 2.48 -37.88 -34.07
C THR A 115 1.44 -37.09 -33.28
N THR A 116 0.27 -37.64 -33.01
CA THR A 116 -0.77 -37.01 -32.18
C THR A 116 -0.67 -37.36 -30.69
N ASN A 117 0.26 -38.25 -30.32
CA ASN A 117 0.41 -38.71 -28.97
C ASN A 117 1.62 -38.07 -28.27
N GLU A 118 1.35 -37.34 -27.18
CA GLU A 118 2.36 -36.63 -26.38
C GLU A 118 3.45 -37.50 -25.78
N SER A 119 3.23 -38.85 -25.73
CA SER A 119 4.26 -39.82 -25.27
C SER A 119 5.38 -40.02 -26.30
N PHE A 120 5.15 -39.75 -27.57
CA PHE A 120 6.11 -39.96 -28.66
C PHE A 120 6.62 -38.65 -29.28
N VAL A 121 5.80 -37.60 -29.22
CA VAL A 121 6.15 -36.28 -29.79
C VAL A 121 5.92 -35.19 -28.74
N VAL A 122 6.99 -34.58 -28.30
CA VAL A 122 6.96 -33.47 -27.37
C VAL A 122 7.34 -32.19 -28.11
N ILE A 123 6.50 -31.18 -28.02
CA ILE A 123 6.82 -29.85 -28.52
C ILE A 123 7.33 -29.05 -27.34
N GLU A 124 8.63 -28.84 -27.29
CA GLU A 124 9.25 -27.98 -26.27
C GLU A 124 9.54 -26.60 -26.87
N GLU A 125 9.32 -25.56 -26.06
CA GLU A 125 9.85 -24.26 -26.38
C GLU A 125 11.36 -24.29 -26.14
N LYS A 126 12.16 -23.94 -27.17
CA LYS A 126 13.62 -23.87 -27.05
C LYS A 126 13.96 -22.71 -26.10
N ASN A 127 13.98 -23.03 -24.85
CA ASN A 127 14.46 -22.13 -23.80
C ASN A 127 15.99 -22.24 -23.72
N GLU A 128 16.73 -21.72 -24.69
CA GLU A 128 18.12 -21.33 -24.43
C GLU A 128 18.07 -20.10 -23.50
N ASN A 129 17.47 -20.32 -22.32
CA ASN A 129 17.35 -19.27 -21.34
C ASN A 129 18.74 -19.05 -20.76
N ASN A 130 19.31 -17.93 -21.07
CA ASN A 130 20.36 -17.35 -20.26
C ASN A 130 19.68 -16.90 -18.95
N MET A 131 19.45 -17.88 -18.04
CA MET A 131 18.72 -17.68 -16.78
C MET A 131 19.38 -16.58 -15.93
N ASP A 132 20.70 -16.42 -16.05
CA ASP A 132 21.44 -15.38 -15.35
C ASP A 132 21.11 -13.99 -15.92
N GLU A 133 21.00 -13.87 -17.24
CA GLU A 133 20.64 -12.62 -17.91
C GLU A 133 19.17 -12.23 -17.61
N LEU A 134 18.27 -13.19 -17.63
CA LEU A 134 16.85 -12.97 -17.26
C LEU A 134 16.74 -12.58 -15.79
N THR A 135 17.50 -13.22 -14.91
CA THR A 135 17.55 -12.87 -13.48
C THR A 135 18.02 -11.43 -13.27
N ALA A 136 19.11 -11.04 -13.92
CA ALA A 136 19.61 -9.68 -13.86
C ALA A 136 18.60 -8.67 -14.37
N LEU A 137 17.96 -8.95 -15.52
CA LEU A 137 16.92 -8.10 -16.12
C LEU A 137 15.73 -7.90 -15.17
N VAL A 138 15.24 -8.97 -14.54
CA VAL A 138 14.12 -8.91 -13.60
C VAL A 138 14.46 -8.07 -12.38
N LEU A 139 15.61 -8.34 -11.74
CA LEU A 139 16.02 -7.63 -10.54
C LEU A 139 16.28 -6.13 -10.80
N GLU A 140 16.89 -5.80 -11.94
CA GLU A 140 17.10 -4.40 -12.35
C GLU A 140 15.74 -3.69 -12.61
N THR A 141 14.81 -4.34 -13.29
CA THR A 141 13.49 -3.75 -13.57
C THR A 141 12.68 -3.58 -12.29
N VAL A 142 12.76 -4.53 -11.36
CA VAL A 142 12.15 -4.39 -10.01
C VAL A 142 12.76 -3.22 -9.26
N HIS A 143 14.09 -3.05 -9.33
CA HIS A 143 14.77 -1.92 -8.69
C HIS A 143 14.33 -0.57 -9.27
N GLU A 144 14.15 -0.47 -10.60
CA GLU A 144 13.61 0.73 -11.24
C GLU A 144 12.17 1.02 -10.81
N ALA A 145 11.30 0.00 -10.78
CA ALA A 145 9.93 0.16 -10.30
C ALA A 145 9.88 0.59 -8.83
N LEU A 146 10.82 0.09 -7.98
CA LEU A 146 10.97 0.53 -6.60
C LEU A 146 11.41 2.00 -6.51
N ALA A 147 12.30 2.46 -7.36
CA ALA A 147 12.68 3.87 -7.40
C ALA A 147 11.49 4.77 -7.79
N GLU A 148 10.67 4.33 -8.73
CA GLU A 148 9.47 5.08 -9.15
C GLU A 148 8.39 5.12 -8.05
N ILE A 149 8.13 4.01 -7.34
CA ILE A 149 7.19 4.03 -6.21
C ILE A 149 7.70 4.92 -5.06
N GLU A 150 9.01 4.95 -4.81
CA GLU A 150 9.59 5.85 -3.81
C GLU A 150 9.39 7.32 -4.18
N LYS A 151 9.62 7.70 -5.44
CA LYS A 151 9.33 9.06 -5.95
C LYS A 151 7.85 9.41 -5.82
N SER A 152 6.96 8.48 -6.18
CA SER A 152 5.51 8.65 -6.03
C SER A 152 5.12 8.91 -4.58
N ARG A 153 5.61 8.09 -3.64
CA ARG A 153 5.36 8.23 -2.19
C ARG A 153 5.94 9.52 -1.62
N GLN A 154 7.10 9.94 -2.10
CA GLN A 154 7.71 11.20 -1.69
C GLN A 154 6.88 12.40 -2.17
N LYS A 155 6.47 12.40 -3.44
CA LYS A 155 5.66 13.46 -4.03
C LYS A 155 4.31 13.62 -3.31
N GLU A 156 3.63 12.52 -3.06
CA GLU A 156 2.37 12.50 -2.33
C GLU A 156 2.57 12.95 -0.87
N GLY A 157 3.62 12.43 -0.22
CA GLY A 157 3.95 12.80 1.16
C GLY A 157 4.23 14.29 1.32
N THR A 158 4.95 14.91 0.37
CA THR A 158 5.21 16.36 0.38
C THR A 158 3.93 17.17 0.16
N ALA A 159 3.05 16.72 -0.73
CA ALA A 159 1.76 17.38 -0.95
C ALA A 159 0.86 17.31 0.28
N LEU A 160 0.79 16.14 0.94
CA LEU A 160 0.03 15.96 2.18
C LEU A 160 0.59 16.81 3.33
N GLU A 161 1.91 16.88 3.46
CA GLU A 161 2.60 17.72 4.45
C GLU A 161 2.22 19.19 4.31
N ALA A 162 2.21 19.71 3.08
CA ALA A 162 1.80 21.10 2.81
C ALA A 162 0.33 21.36 3.16
N ILE A 163 -0.57 20.39 2.88
CA ILE A 163 -1.99 20.50 3.23
C ILE A 163 -2.18 20.49 4.76
N ILE A 164 -1.50 19.56 5.47
CA ILE A 164 -1.58 19.48 6.93
C ILE A 164 -1.04 20.76 7.57
N GLN A 165 0.10 21.27 7.08
CA GLN A 165 0.67 22.52 7.58
C GLN A 165 -0.28 23.71 7.40
N LYS A 166 -0.88 23.84 6.20
CA LYS A 166 -1.86 24.88 5.94
C LYS A 166 -3.05 24.80 6.90
N ASN A 167 -3.61 23.60 7.10
CA ASN A 167 -4.73 23.41 8.02
C ASN A 167 -4.33 23.67 9.49
N SER A 168 -3.08 23.32 9.88
CA SER A 168 -2.52 23.65 11.21
C SER A 168 -2.46 25.17 11.41
N ASP A 169 -1.99 25.91 10.41
CA ASP A 169 -1.89 27.37 10.51
C ASP A 169 -3.27 28.05 10.55
N GLU A 170 -4.24 27.55 9.77
CA GLU A 170 -5.64 28.00 9.85
C GLU A 170 -6.24 27.72 11.24
N LEU A 171 -5.99 26.56 11.80
CA LEU A 171 -6.48 26.20 13.14
C LEU A 171 -5.87 27.08 14.22
N LYS A 172 -4.57 27.43 14.13
CA LYS A 172 -3.93 28.39 15.05
C LYS A 172 -4.62 29.76 15.02
N GLN A 173 -4.98 30.23 13.83
CA GLN A 173 -5.70 31.51 13.70
C GLN A 173 -7.05 31.44 14.39
N VAL A 174 -7.85 30.40 14.11
CA VAL A 174 -9.17 30.21 14.75
C VAL A 174 -9.05 30.11 16.26
N LEU A 175 -8.03 29.41 16.79
CA LEU A 175 -7.79 29.33 18.24
C LEU A 175 -7.45 30.68 18.85
N ASN A 176 -6.59 31.47 18.19
CA ASN A 176 -6.26 32.80 18.68
C ASN A 176 -7.50 33.71 18.71
N ASP A 177 -8.32 33.67 17.65
CA ASP A 177 -9.56 34.45 17.61
C ASP A 177 -10.55 34.00 18.69
N LEU A 178 -10.64 32.71 18.95
CA LEU A 178 -11.49 32.12 19.99
C LEU A 178 -11.01 32.53 21.38
N GLN A 179 -9.70 32.52 21.65
CA GLN A 179 -9.15 32.96 22.94
C GLN A 179 -9.50 34.42 23.20
N GLN A 180 -9.32 35.32 22.21
CA GLN A 180 -9.69 36.72 22.35
C GLN A 180 -11.19 36.91 22.58
N PHE A 181 -12.02 36.13 21.89
CA PHE A 181 -13.47 36.15 22.07
C PHE A 181 -13.88 35.72 23.49
N VAL A 182 -13.27 34.67 24.03
CA VAL A 182 -13.55 34.19 25.39
C VAL A 182 -13.19 35.21 26.43
N GLU A 183 -12.02 35.85 26.32
CA GLU A 183 -11.61 36.94 27.24
C GLU A 183 -12.58 38.12 27.24
N LEU A 184 -13.02 38.55 26.04
CA LEU A 184 -14.01 39.61 25.91
C LEU A 184 -15.38 39.24 26.46
N TYR A 185 -15.83 38.01 26.17
CA TYR A 185 -17.10 37.48 26.64
C TYR A 185 -17.16 37.39 28.16
N GLU A 186 -16.09 36.91 28.80
CA GLU A 186 -16.01 36.85 30.26
C GLU A 186 -16.11 38.23 30.91
N GLN A 187 -15.43 39.22 30.36
CA GLN A 187 -15.52 40.60 30.86
C GLN A 187 -16.95 41.14 30.74
N GLU A 188 -17.57 41.04 29.56
CA GLU A 188 -18.94 41.48 29.35
C GLU A 188 -19.95 40.74 30.22
N TYR A 189 -19.72 39.43 30.42
CA TYR A 189 -20.58 38.59 31.23
C TYR A 189 -20.51 38.97 32.72
N GLN A 190 -19.31 39.19 33.23
CA GLN A 190 -19.11 39.69 34.59
C GLN A 190 -19.79 41.04 34.83
N GLU A 191 -19.62 42.01 33.93
CA GLU A 191 -20.26 43.33 34.01
C GLU A 191 -21.79 43.21 33.97
N LYS A 192 -22.33 42.43 33.06
CA LYS A 192 -23.78 42.19 32.96
C LYS A 192 -24.37 41.53 34.21
N TYR A 193 -23.64 40.58 34.74
CA TYR A 193 -24.09 39.88 35.97
C TYR A 193 -24.00 40.74 37.19
N GLN A 194 -22.93 41.52 37.34
CA GLN A 194 -22.78 42.45 38.40
C GLN A 194 -23.92 43.48 38.39
N LYS A 195 -24.25 44.03 37.25
CA LYS A 195 -25.35 44.98 37.08
C LYS A 195 -26.72 44.33 37.39
N LYS A 196 -26.97 43.14 36.94
CA LYS A 196 -28.19 42.40 37.29
C LYS A 196 -28.27 42.12 38.77
N LEU A 197 -27.17 41.77 39.41
CA LEU A 197 -27.08 41.59 40.85
C LEU A 197 -27.45 42.86 41.64
N GLU A 198 -26.90 44.01 41.22
CA GLU A 198 -27.22 45.32 41.82
C GLU A 198 -28.71 45.65 41.66
N ASP A 199 -29.31 45.36 40.49
CA ASP A 199 -30.72 45.59 40.23
C ASP A 199 -31.66 44.66 41.01
N TYR A 200 -31.28 43.41 41.33
CA TYR A 200 -32.09 42.44 42.05
C TYR A 200 -31.86 42.47 43.57
N LEU A 201 -30.73 42.98 44.05
CA LEU A 201 -30.34 43.00 45.47
C LEU A 201 -31.08 44.07 46.30
N GLY A 202 -32.11 44.66 45.77
CA GLY A 202 -32.92 45.60 46.50
C GLY A 202 -33.62 45.13 47.77
N ALA A 203 -33.31 44.05 48.43
CA ALA A 203 -33.58 43.81 49.85
C ALA A 203 -33.29 42.42 50.50
N THR A 204 -33.15 41.26 49.90
CA THR A 204 -33.08 40.01 50.70
C THR A 204 -32.42 38.80 50.06
N VAL A 205 -31.39 38.97 49.24
CA VAL A 205 -30.69 37.84 48.65
C VAL A 205 -29.37 37.60 49.41
N ASP A 206 -29.16 36.32 49.78
CA ASP A 206 -27.89 35.88 50.37
C ASP A 206 -26.77 35.98 49.35
N GLN A 207 -25.91 37.02 49.48
CA GLN A 207 -24.81 37.33 48.57
C GLN A 207 -23.84 36.15 48.44
N GLN A 208 -23.58 35.40 49.50
CA GLN A 208 -22.65 34.28 49.47
C GLN A 208 -23.19 33.12 48.59
N ARG A 209 -24.46 32.83 48.72
CA ARG A 209 -25.10 31.78 47.91
C ARG A 209 -25.14 32.12 46.42
N LEU A 210 -25.41 33.40 46.12
CA LEU A 210 -25.46 33.88 44.76
C LEU A 210 -24.07 33.86 44.09
N LEU A 211 -23.02 34.30 44.79
CA LEU A 211 -21.62 34.20 44.31
C LEU A 211 -21.18 32.74 44.08
N THR A 212 -21.64 31.81 44.91
CA THR A 212 -21.36 30.38 44.74
C THR A 212 -22.03 29.81 43.52
N GLU A 213 -23.29 30.14 43.27
CA GLU A 213 -24.03 29.68 42.05
C GLU A 213 -23.43 30.30 40.77
N LEU A 214 -22.98 31.53 40.84
CA LEU A 214 -22.27 32.25 39.77
C LEU A 214 -20.92 31.54 39.44
N ALA A 215 -20.13 31.21 40.45
CA ALA A 215 -18.87 30.53 40.27
C ALA A 215 -19.07 29.16 39.59
N ILE A 216 -20.10 28.39 40.00
CA ILE A 216 -20.46 27.10 39.41
C ILE A 216 -20.89 27.27 37.93
N LEU A 217 -21.63 28.33 37.61
CA LEU A 217 -22.07 28.60 36.24
C LEU A 217 -20.91 28.99 35.34
N LEU A 218 -19.97 29.82 35.83
CA LEU A 218 -18.76 30.20 35.08
C LEU A 218 -17.84 29.00 34.89
N GLU A 219 -17.65 28.15 35.88
CA GLU A 219 -16.82 26.94 35.81
C GLU A 219 -17.35 25.94 34.79
N ARG A 220 -18.69 25.84 34.61
CA ARG A 220 -19.29 24.96 33.59
C ARG A 220 -19.05 25.41 32.15
N GLY A 221 -18.90 26.70 31.90
CA GLY A 221 -18.61 27.28 30.61
C GLY A 221 -17.12 27.53 30.33
N ASP A 222 -16.27 27.23 31.31
CA ASP A 222 -14.84 27.44 31.16
C ASP A 222 -14.22 26.45 30.18
N ILE A 223 -13.61 26.98 29.12
CA ILE A 223 -12.97 26.23 28.03
C ILE A 223 -11.46 26.50 27.94
N HIS A 224 -10.87 27.21 28.91
CA HIS A 224 -9.46 27.59 28.86
C HIS A 224 -8.53 26.35 28.86
N GLU A 225 -8.86 25.33 29.62
CA GLU A 225 -8.07 24.11 29.68
C GLU A 225 -8.05 23.40 28.30
N GLU A 226 -9.19 23.32 27.64
CA GLU A 226 -9.31 22.71 26.32
C GLU A 226 -8.57 23.53 25.23
N LEU A 227 -8.61 24.85 25.34
CA LEU A 227 -7.85 25.75 24.44
C LEU A 227 -6.34 25.58 24.63
N ASP A 228 -5.86 25.55 25.87
CA ASP A 228 -4.44 25.34 26.17
C ASP A 228 -3.96 23.97 25.69
N ARG A 229 -4.74 22.93 25.88
CA ARG A 229 -4.45 21.60 25.35
C ARG A 229 -4.37 21.58 23.82
N LEU A 230 -5.29 22.26 23.14
CA LEU A 230 -5.25 22.37 21.69
C LEU A 230 -3.99 23.10 21.20
N VAL A 231 -3.56 24.17 21.87
CA VAL A 231 -2.30 24.87 21.55
C VAL A 231 -1.11 23.90 21.66
N ILE A 232 -1.05 23.13 22.74
CA ILE A 232 0.01 22.14 22.96
C ILE A 232 -0.03 21.05 21.87
N HIS A 233 -1.21 20.57 21.52
CA HIS A 233 -1.37 19.52 20.50
C HIS A 233 -0.97 20.02 19.11
N ILE A 234 -1.29 21.27 18.75
CA ILE A 234 -0.87 21.86 17.47
C ILE A 234 0.65 22.05 17.43
N GLY A 235 1.26 22.48 18.53
CA GLY A 235 2.72 22.55 18.61
C GLY A 235 3.38 21.18 18.36
N LYS A 236 2.83 20.13 18.97
CA LYS A 236 3.28 18.76 18.74
C LYS A 236 3.03 18.24 17.33
N LEU A 237 1.95 18.68 16.67
CA LEU A 237 1.68 18.38 15.25
C LEU A 237 2.79 18.96 14.36
N ASP A 238 3.17 20.22 14.59
CA ASP A 238 4.24 20.87 13.83
C ASP A 238 5.60 20.17 14.04
N GLU A 239 5.90 19.74 15.26
CA GLU A 239 7.10 18.94 15.55
C GLU A 239 7.10 17.62 14.78
N LEU A 240 5.98 16.89 14.78
CA LEU A 240 5.85 15.60 14.09
C LEU A 240 6.00 15.75 12.56
N LEU A 241 5.58 16.87 11.98
CA LEU A 241 5.76 17.13 10.55
C LEU A 241 7.23 17.29 10.15
N GLN A 242 8.12 17.69 11.07
CA GLN A 242 9.56 17.84 10.83
C GLN A 242 10.34 16.52 10.99
N VAL A 243 9.74 15.50 11.58
CA VAL A 243 10.41 14.22 11.84
C VAL A 243 10.52 13.38 10.56
N LYS A 244 11.71 12.82 10.31
CA LYS A 244 11.96 11.94 9.16
C LYS A 244 11.48 10.49 9.33
N GLN A 245 11.14 10.10 10.56
CA GLN A 245 10.64 8.76 10.88
C GLN A 245 9.15 8.60 10.55
N PRO A 246 8.64 7.37 10.47
CA PRO A 246 7.21 7.12 10.25
C PRO A 246 6.37 7.59 11.45
N VAL A 247 5.67 8.70 11.31
CA VAL A 247 4.88 9.36 12.37
C VAL A 247 3.36 9.10 12.30
N GLY A 248 2.90 8.30 11.34
CA GLY A 248 1.46 8.15 11.06
C GLY A 248 0.60 7.70 12.26
N ARG A 249 1.13 6.88 13.19
CA ARG A 249 0.40 6.48 14.41
C ARG A 249 0.29 7.61 15.42
N GLU A 250 1.35 8.38 15.55
CA GLU A 250 1.40 9.51 16.48
C GLU A 250 0.50 10.64 15.98
N LEU A 251 0.48 10.89 14.67
CA LEU A 251 -0.45 11.83 14.04
C LEU A 251 -1.91 11.40 14.25
N ASP A 252 -2.22 10.12 14.05
CA ASP A 252 -3.58 9.60 14.22
C ASP A 252 -4.07 9.77 15.66
N PHE A 253 -3.23 9.42 16.64
CA PHE A 253 -3.52 9.63 18.05
C PHE A 253 -3.69 11.13 18.39
N LEU A 254 -2.79 11.97 17.90
CA LEU A 254 -2.82 13.41 18.16
C LEU A 254 -4.10 14.06 17.61
N ILE A 255 -4.50 13.67 16.39
CA ILE A 255 -5.76 14.15 15.76
C ILE A 255 -6.98 13.71 16.58
N GLN A 256 -6.96 12.50 17.15
CA GLN A 256 -8.05 12.03 18.03
C GLN A 256 -8.15 12.87 19.30
N GLU A 257 -7.02 13.18 19.95
CA GLU A 257 -7.00 14.05 21.12
C GLU A 257 -7.49 15.46 20.79
N MET A 258 -6.98 16.07 19.70
CA MET A 258 -7.46 17.37 19.24
C MET A 258 -8.97 17.39 18.99
N ASN A 259 -9.50 16.33 18.37
CA ASN A 259 -10.93 16.19 18.10
C ASN A 259 -11.73 16.09 19.39
N ARG A 260 -11.19 15.43 20.43
CA ARG A 260 -11.78 15.34 21.74
C ARG A 260 -11.89 16.70 22.42
N GLU A 261 -10.81 17.50 22.41
CA GLU A 261 -10.82 18.85 22.99
C GLU A 261 -11.82 19.76 22.26
N ILE A 262 -11.86 19.73 20.92
CA ILE A 262 -12.83 20.50 20.12
C ILE A 262 -14.28 20.12 20.46
N ASN A 263 -14.57 18.83 20.62
CA ASN A 263 -15.91 18.37 21.01
C ASN A 263 -16.28 18.82 22.42
N THR A 264 -15.31 18.85 23.34
CA THR A 264 -15.53 19.35 24.71
C THR A 264 -15.84 20.84 24.70
N ILE A 265 -15.10 21.66 23.94
CA ILE A 265 -15.40 23.07 23.74
C ILE A 265 -16.84 23.25 23.20
N GLY A 266 -17.20 22.51 22.14
CA GLY A 266 -18.53 22.60 21.55
C GLY A 266 -19.67 22.12 22.48
N SER A 267 -19.39 21.31 23.51
CA SER A 267 -20.38 20.87 24.49
C SER A 267 -20.54 21.83 25.69
N LYS A 268 -19.53 22.66 25.96
CA LYS A 268 -19.52 23.67 27.02
C LYS A 268 -20.05 25.04 26.54
N SER A 269 -20.01 25.28 25.21
CA SER A 269 -20.50 26.50 24.56
C SER A 269 -21.99 26.41 24.27
#